data_53f13a6b1c3777a15dd89990fe089629
#
_entry.id   53f13a6b1c3777a15dd89990fe089629
#
_cell.length_a   1.000
_cell.length_b   1.000
_cell.length_c   1.000
_cell.angle_alpha   90.00
_cell.angle_beta   90.00
_cell.angle_gamma   90.00
#
_symmetry.space_group_name_H-M   'P 1'
#
loop_
_entity.id
_entity.type
_entity.pdbx_description
1 polymer ?
#
loop_
_entity_poly.entity_id
_entity_poly.type
_entity_poly.pdbx_seq_one_letter_code
_entity_poly.pdbx_strand_id
1 'polypeptide(L)'
;MRSKDFIGLFNLVVVAGVLGAISYAALVLQPAEYDPETLCLVDETPPHTIVMIDRTEVLYTPAQARRIHDVIHDARASLEIGERLSLFELNHRGEIRNTNRFSVCNPGRGDQINPLYRNPNRVQMRYEALFDRPLDRALDGLLDLIDSPITPLAESLAELGTREDFDRAVPRRRIILISDMLQNTQLYSVYGYARVDLAGRLPDPAIIARELENRYGRALAGVELEILFVAQDHDGWTPQQRAVIRAHWEEIFRHLGVRDSWREFPE
;
A
#
# COMPACT_ATOMS: atom_id res chain seq x y z
N MET A 1 -69.63 17.94 -1.90
CA MET A 1 -68.69 16.87 -1.52
C MET A 1 -68.97 16.46 -0.09
N ARG A 2 -69.26 15.18 0.17
CA ARG A 2 -69.51 14.69 1.51
C ARG A 2 -68.17 14.63 2.27
N SER A 3 -68.18 14.92 3.57
CA SER A 3 -66.98 14.91 4.45
C SER A 3 -66.11 13.61 4.27
N LYS A 4 -66.78 12.51 3.94
CA LYS A 4 -66.11 11.20 3.66
C LYS A 4 -65.28 11.22 2.41
N ASP A 5 -65.67 11.96 1.39
CA ASP A 5 -64.95 12.03 0.10
C ASP A 5 -63.66 12.87 0.28
N PHE A 6 -63.68 13.87 1.14
CA PHE A 6 -62.51 14.69 1.47
C PHE A 6 -61.44 13.90 2.27
N ILE A 7 -61.90 13.07 3.25
CA ILE A 7 -61.01 12.20 4.00
C ILE A 7 -60.38 11.10 3.10
N GLY A 8 -61.17 10.57 2.17
CA GLY A 8 -60.66 9.62 1.20
C GLY A 8 -59.61 10.19 0.29
N LEU A 9 -59.84 11.39 -0.24
CA LEU A 9 -58.86 12.09 -1.09
C LEU A 9 -57.58 12.47 -0.31
N PHE A 10 -57.71 12.94 0.94
CA PHE A 10 -56.57 13.25 1.79
C PHE A 10 -55.71 12.00 2.04
N ASN A 11 -56.32 10.88 2.41
CA ASN A 11 -55.61 9.63 2.63
C ASN A 11 -54.86 9.13 1.34
N LEU A 12 -55.46 9.30 0.18
CA LEU A 12 -54.86 8.92 -1.10
C LEU A 12 -53.63 9.79 -1.40
N VAL A 13 -53.70 11.11 -1.14
CA VAL A 13 -52.56 12.04 -1.28
C VAL A 13 -51.43 11.65 -0.33
N VAL A 14 -51.74 11.36 0.94
CA VAL A 14 -50.77 10.93 1.94
C VAL A 14 -50.07 9.64 1.50
N VAL A 15 -50.84 8.63 1.09
CA VAL A 15 -50.28 7.35 0.61
C VAL A 15 -49.41 7.55 -0.62
N ALA A 16 -49.84 8.36 -1.60
CA ALA A 16 -49.06 8.67 -2.79
C ALA A 16 -47.76 9.42 -2.43
N GLY A 17 -47.80 10.36 -1.47
CA GLY A 17 -46.67 11.06 -0.97
C GLY A 17 -45.65 10.15 -0.26
N VAL A 18 -46.12 9.23 0.58
CA VAL A 18 -45.25 8.25 1.26
C VAL A 18 -44.63 7.28 0.26
N LEU A 19 -45.39 6.75 -0.69
CA LEU A 19 -44.85 5.90 -1.75
C LEU A 19 -43.85 6.61 -2.63
N GLY A 20 -44.11 7.88 -2.99
CA GLY A 20 -43.19 8.72 -3.72
C GLY A 20 -41.88 8.97 -2.95
N ALA A 21 -41.96 9.25 -1.65
CA ALA A 21 -40.78 9.42 -0.79
C ALA A 21 -39.96 8.13 -0.65
N ILE A 22 -40.62 6.99 -0.49
CA ILE A 22 -39.94 5.66 -0.42
C ILE A 22 -39.28 5.34 -1.77
N SER A 23 -39.96 5.57 -2.88
CA SER A 23 -39.40 5.35 -4.22
C SER A 23 -38.21 6.25 -4.49
N TYR A 24 -38.33 7.53 -4.13
CA TYR A 24 -37.23 8.49 -4.22
C TYR A 24 -36.04 8.07 -3.36
N ALA A 25 -36.29 7.69 -2.10
CA ALA A 25 -35.24 7.18 -1.20
C ALA A 25 -34.57 5.92 -1.75
N ALA A 26 -35.33 5.00 -2.32
CA ALA A 26 -34.80 3.77 -2.93
C ALA A 26 -33.95 4.03 -4.18
N LEU A 27 -34.25 5.07 -4.95
CA LEU A 27 -33.49 5.45 -6.13
C LEU A 27 -32.21 6.25 -5.80
N VAL A 28 -32.31 7.13 -4.76
CA VAL A 28 -31.18 8.01 -4.38
C VAL A 28 -30.23 7.33 -3.39
N LEU A 29 -30.77 6.43 -2.53
CA LEU A 29 -29.99 5.69 -1.54
C LEU A 29 -29.61 4.30 -2.04
N GLN A 30 -29.28 4.15 -3.32
CA GLN A 30 -28.74 2.89 -3.80
C GLN A 30 -27.47 2.54 -3.01
N PRO A 31 -27.35 1.30 -2.51
CA PRO A 31 -26.12 0.88 -1.84
C PRO A 31 -24.94 1.03 -2.80
N ALA A 32 -23.84 1.56 -2.32
CA ALA A 32 -22.61 1.63 -3.09
C ALA A 32 -22.24 0.23 -3.61
N GLU A 33 -21.91 0.15 -4.91
CA GLU A 33 -21.50 -1.10 -5.55
C GLU A 33 -20.02 -1.36 -5.27
N TYR A 34 -19.72 -2.55 -4.75
CA TYR A 34 -18.37 -3.00 -4.43
C TYR A 34 -17.96 -4.08 -5.40
N ASP A 35 -16.73 -4.01 -5.87
CA ASP A 35 -16.09 -5.10 -6.57
C ASP A 35 -15.95 -6.30 -5.63
N PRO A 36 -16.45 -7.50 -5.99
CA PRO A 36 -16.46 -8.66 -5.11
C PRO A 36 -15.08 -9.24 -4.81
N GLU A 37 -14.07 -8.98 -5.66
CA GLU A 37 -12.70 -9.49 -5.51
C GLU A 37 -11.85 -8.55 -4.66
N THR A 38 -11.92 -7.26 -4.96
CA THR A 38 -11.11 -6.24 -4.30
C THR A 38 -11.80 -5.56 -3.12
N LEU A 39 -13.12 -5.69 -2.98
CA LEU A 39 -13.96 -4.98 -2.01
C LEU A 39 -13.89 -3.46 -2.13
N CYS A 40 -13.31 -2.92 -3.20
CA CYS A 40 -13.26 -1.49 -3.48
C CYS A 40 -14.59 -1.01 -4.09
N LEU A 41 -14.90 0.26 -3.92
CA LEU A 41 -16.02 0.89 -4.62
C LEU A 41 -15.72 0.95 -6.11
N VAL A 42 -16.71 0.59 -6.95
CA VAL A 42 -16.51 0.45 -8.40
C VAL A 42 -16.22 1.80 -9.06
N ASP A 43 -16.85 2.87 -8.58
CA ASP A 43 -16.78 4.20 -9.19
C ASP A 43 -15.82 5.17 -8.47
N GLU A 44 -15.02 4.67 -7.52
CA GLU A 44 -14.11 5.50 -6.75
C GLU A 44 -12.66 5.00 -6.85
N THR A 45 -11.72 5.94 -6.90
CA THR A 45 -10.30 5.63 -6.77
C THR A 45 -9.90 5.78 -5.30
N PRO A 46 -9.71 4.69 -4.56
CA PRO A 46 -9.42 4.75 -3.13
C PRO A 46 -7.99 5.21 -2.87
N PRO A 47 -7.71 5.81 -1.69
CA PRO A 47 -6.35 5.90 -1.17
C PRO A 47 -5.72 4.51 -1.14
N HIS A 48 -4.42 4.42 -1.42
CA HIS A 48 -3.76 3.12 -1.55
C HIS A 48 -2.46 3.07 -0.76
N THR A 49 -2.40 2.11 0.16
CA THR A 49 -1.19 1.75 0.91
C THR A 49 -0.63 0.45 0.36
N ILE A 50 0.64 0.48 -0.06
CA ILE A 50 1.38 -0.69 -0.53
C ILE A 50 2.42 -1.06 0.54
N VAL A 51 2.47 -2.34 0.92
CA VAL A 51 3.60 -2.91 1.65
C VAL A 51 4.43 -3.70 0.66
N MET A 52 5.70 -3.30 0.51
CA MET A 52 6.67 -3.97 -0.37
C MET A 52 7.77 -4.57 0.49
N ILE A 53 7.99 -5.86 0.33
CA ILE A 53 9.02 -6.61 1.05
C ILE A 53 10.12 -7.02 0.07
N ASP A 54 11.33 -6.57 0.35
CA ASP A 54 12.51 -7.02 -0.35
C ASP A 54 12.94 -8.37 0.22
N ARG A 55 13.00 -9.36 -0.64
CA ARG A 55 13.40 -10.73 -0.28
C ARG A 55 14.77 -11.10 -0.84
N THR A 56 15.40 -10.18 -1.52
CA THR A 56 16.68 -10.42 -2.18
C THR A 56 17.82 -10.29 -1.15
N GLU A 57 18.53 -11.37 -0.92
CA GLU A 57 19.69 -11.47 -0.01
C GLU A 57 19.39 -11.11 1.47
N VAL A 58 18.13 -10.86 1.85
CA VAL A 58 17.76 -10.49 3.21
C VAL A 58 17.27 -11.71 3.98
N LEU A 59 18.06 -12.17 4.95
CA LEU A 59 17.66 -13.21 5.90
C LEU A 59 17.12 -12.53 7.17
N TYR A 60 15.81 -12.57 7.35
CA TYR A 60 15.18 -11.99 8.54
C TYR A 60 15.38 -12.88 9.78
N THR A 61 15.87 -12.28 10.84
CA THR A 61 15.86 -12.96 12.15
C THR A 61 14.42 -13.12 12.66
N PRO A 62 14.15 -14.07 13.57
CA PRO A 62 12.83 -14.20 14.19
C PRO A 62 12.32 -12.92 14.88
N ALA A 63 13.22 -12.07 15.37
CA ALA A 63 12.88 -10.79 15.98
C ALA A 63 12.45 -9.79 14.91
N GLN A 64 13.20 -9.68 13.82
CA GLN A 64 12.84 -8.84 12.66
C GLN A 64 11.54 -9.30 12.02
N ALA A 65 11.34 -10.60 11.83
CA ALA A 65 10.09 -11.15 11.32
C ALA A 65 8.88 -10.74 12.16
N ARG A 66 8.96 -10.87 13.48
CA ARG A 66 7.89 -10.38 14.38
C ARG A 66 7.64 -8.89 14.23
N ARG A 67 8.70 -8.10 14.14
CA ARG A 67 8.57 -6.64 13.96
C ARG A 67 7.93 -6.26 12.63
N ILE A 68 8.24 -6.99 11.56
CA ILE A 68 7.58 -6.82 10.25
C ILE A 68 6.07 -7.10 10.38
N HIS A 69 5.70 -8.18 11.06
CA HIS A 69 4.30 -8.46 11.36
C HIS A 69 3.62 -7.32 12.14
N ASP A 70 4.28 -6.78 13.17
CA ASP A 70 3.75 -5.64 13.93
C ASP A 70 3.51 -4.43 13.03
N VAL A 71 4.46 -4.10 12.15
CA VAL A 71 4.33 -2.96 11.22
C VAL A 71 3.17 -3.17 10.25
N ILE A 72 3.02 -4.36 9.71
CA ILE A 72 1.90 -4.66 8.79
C ILE A 72 0.57 -4.62 9.56
N HIS A 73 0.56 -5.10 10.79
CA HIS A 73 -0.59 -5.00 11.68
C HIS A 73 -0.96 -3.53 11.95
N ASP A 74 0.02 -2.68 12.24
CA ASP A 74 -0.19 -1.24 12.47
C ASP A 74 -0.68 -0.54 11.20
N ALA A 75 -0.09 -0.87 10.04
CA ALA A 75 -0.55 -0.38 8.74
C ALA A 75 -2.02 -0.76 8.51
N ARG A 76 -2.38 -2.02 8.71
CA ARG A 76 -3.76 -2.52 8.63
C ARG A 76 -4.69 -1.78 9.60
N ALA A 77 -4.26 -1.58 10.85
CA ALA A 77 -5.05 -0.91 11.87
C ALA A 77 -5.30 0.57 11.55
N SER A 78 -4.38 1.22 10.84
CA SER A 78 -4.47 2.64 10.45
C SER A 78 -5.33 2.90 9.22
N LEU A 79 -5.74 1.86 8.46
CA LEU A 79 -6.52 2.04 7.24
C LEU A 79 -7.89 2.64 7.51
N GLU A 80 -8.26 3.62 6.70
CA GLU A 80 -9.62 4.11 6.64
C GLU A 80 -10.55 3.11 5.93
N ILE A 81 -11.86 3.23 6.14
CA ILE A 81 -12.85 2.42 5.41
C ILE A 81 -12.75 2.78 3.93
N GLY A 82 -12.66 1.77 3.07
CA GLY A 82 -12.50 1.93 1.63
C GLY A 82 -11.04 2.11 1.18
N GLU A 83 -10.07 2.36 2.06
CA GLU A 83 -8.66 2.43 1.70
C GLU A 83 -8.13 1.05 1.27
N ARG A 84 -7.37 1.02 0.17
CA ARG A 84 -6.80 -0.19 -0.39
C ARG A 84 -5.45 -0.52 0.26
N LEU A 85 -5.27 -1.79 0.61
CA LEU A 85 -3.99 -2.35 1.04
C LEU A 85 -3.54 -3.40 0.04
N SER A 86 -2.28 -3.30 -0.39
CA SER A 86 -1.67 -4.33 -1.25
C SER A 86 -0.33 -4.79 -0.69
N LEU A 87 -0.05 -6.08 -0.87
CA LEU A 87 1.24 -6.67 -0.57
C LEU A 87 1.98 -6.97 -1.86
N PHE A 88 3.23 -6.52 -1.93
CA PHE A 88 4.15 -6.79 -3.03
C PHE A 88 5.43 -7.41 -2.51
N GLU A 89 6.03 -8.26 -3.30
CA GLU A 89 7.39 -8.76 -3.09
C GLU A 89 8.27 -8.40 -4.27
N LEU A 90 9.49 -8.02 -3.99
CA LEU A 90 10.54 -7.92 -4.99
C LEU A 90 11.08 -9.32 -5.26
N ASN A 91 10.99 -9.77 -6.52
CA ASN A 91 11.46 -11.10 -6.87
C ASN A 91 12.88 -11.08 -7.46
N HIS A 92 13.47 -12.27 -7.56
CA HIS A 92 14.84 -12.51 -8.08
C HIS A 92 15.02 -12.14 -9.57
N ARG A 93 13.98 -11.84 -10.32
CA ARG A 93 14.04 -11.43 -11.73
C ARG A 93 13.97 -9.93 -11.92
N GLY A 94 13.84 -9.18 -10.82
CA GLY A 94 13.61 -7.76 -10.87
C GLY A 94 12.22 -7.36 -11.35
N GLU A 95 11.33 -8.31 -11.47
CA GLU A 95 9.93 -8.05 -11.72
C GLU A 95 9.25 -7.79 -10.38
N ILE A 96 8.54 -6.67 -10.28
CA ILE A 96 7.55 -6.53 -9.23
C ILE A 96 6.43 -7.48 -9.58
N ARG A 97 6.46 -8.64 -9.01
CA ARG A 97 5.27 -9.45 -8.98
C ARG A 97 4.40 -8.91 -7.84
N ASN A 98 3.31 -8.29 -8.23
CA ASN A 98 2.11 -8.49 -7.46
C ASN A 98 1.89 -10.01 -7.52
N THR A 99 2.49 -10.72 -6.61
CA THR A 99 2.15 -12.10 -6.38
C THR A 99 0.76 -12.10 -5.81
N ASN A 100 -0.26 -11.73 -6.56
CA ASN A 100 -1.71 -11.76 -6.28
C ASN A 100 -2.13 -12.20 -4.87
N ARG A 101 -1.24 -12.00 -3.89
CA ARG A 101 -1.43 -12.50 -2.56
C ARG A 101 -2.43 -11.67 -1.81
N PHE A 102 -2.37 -10.34 -1.99
CA PHE A 102 -3.33 -9.46 -1.33
C PHE A 102 -3.40 -8.08 -2.00
N SER A 103 -4.60 -7.66 -2.39
CA SER A 103 -4.88 -6.29 -2.86
C SER A 103 -6.38 -6.00 -2.68
N VAL A 104 -6.75 -5.54 -1.48
CA VAL A 104 -8.15 -5.47 -1.04
C VAL A 104 -8.41 -4.15 -0.32
N CYS A 105 -9.59 -3.55 -0.54
CA CYS A 105 -10.05 -2.38 0.20
C CYS A 105 -10.61 -2.77 1.57
N ASN A 106 -10.31 -1.96 2.59
CA ASN A 106 -10.83 -2.17 3.94
C ASN A 106 -12.37 -2.08 3.96
N PRO A 107 -13.10 -3.18 4.22
CA PRO A 107 -14.56 -3.17 4.22
C PRO A 107 -15.17 -2.54 5.48
N GLY A 108 -14.32 -2.04 6.38
CA GLY A 108 -14.69 -1.53 7.70
C GLY A 108 -14.63 -2.60 8.79
N ARG A 109 -14.14 -2.20 9.96
CA ARG A 109 -14.11 -3.00 11.20
C ARG A 109 -15.29 -2.68 12.09
N GLY A 110 -15.59 -3.58 13.01
CA GLY A 110 -16.69 -3.40 13.97
C GLY A 110 -16.55 -2.14 14.84
N ASP A 111 -15.32 -1.77 15.21
CA ASP A 111 -14.98 -0.58 15.98
C ASP A 111 -15.13 0.74 15.20
N GLN A 112 -15.11 0.68 13.88
CA GLN A 112 -15.27 1.83 12.98
C GLN A 112 -16.75 2.15 12.68
N ILE A 113 -17.69 1.32 13.13
CA ILE A 113 -19.09 1.40 12.74
C ILE A 113 -19.96 1.91 13.88
N ASN A 114 -20.91 2.81 13.55
CA ASN A 114 -21.90 3.25 14.49
C ASN A 114 -22.94 2.11 14.74
N PRO A 115 -23.07 1.61 16.00
CA PRO A 115 -23.94 0.50 16.34
C PRO A 115 -25.43 0.78 16.16
N LEU A 116 -25.83 2.05 16.02
CA LEU A 116 -27.22 2.41 15.77
C LEU A 116 -27.68 2.09 14.34
N TYR A 117 -26.76 2.01 13.40
CA TYR A 117 -27.09 1.79 11.98
C TYR A 117 -26.68 0.42 11.45
N ARG A 118 -25.67 -0.19 12.06
CA ARG A 118 -25.14 -1.51 11.64
C ARG A 118 -24.76 -2.34 12.86
N ASN A 119 -24.84 -3.65 12.74
CA ASN A 119 -24.40 -4.57 13.80
C ASN A 119 -22.86 -4.70 13.75
N PRO A 120 -22.10 -4.19 14.76
CA PRO A 120 -20.65 -4.22 14.78
C PRO A 120 -20.07 -5.63 14.72
N ASN A 121 -20.69 -6.62 15.37
CA ASN A 121 -20.22 -8.00 15.36
C ASN A 121 -20.31 -8.63 13.96
N ARG A 122 -21.39 -8.33 13.22
CA ARG A 122 -21.53 -8.83 11.84
C ARG A 122 -20.53 -8.19 10.90
N VAL A 123 -20.25 -6.89 11.08
CA VAL A 123 -19.22 -6.18 10.31
C VAL A 123 -17.84 -6.74 10.62
N GLN A 124 -17.55 -6.98 11.90
CA GLN A 124 -16.28 -7.56 12.33
C GLN A 124 -16.05 -8.97 11.74
N MET A 125 -17.06 -9.85 11.79
CA MET A 125 -16.98 -11.18 11.19
C MET A 125 -16.71 -11.11 9.67
N ARG A 126 -17.33 -10.14 8.97
CA ARG A 126 -17.07 -9.93 7.54
C ARG A 126 -15.66 -9.44 7.28
N TYR A 127 -15.19 -8.48 8.07
CA TYR A 127 -13.81 -7.98 8.00
C TYR A 127 -12.80 -9.12 8.19
N GLU A 128 -12.95 -9.92 9.23
CA GLU A 128 -12.08 -11.06 9.50
C GLU A 128 -12.08 -12.09 8.35
N ALA A 129 -13.23 -12.36 7.76
CA ALA A 129 -13.35 -13.36 6.71
C ALA A 129 -12.78 -12.91 5.36
N LEU A 130 -12.98 -11.63 4.99
CA LEU A 130 -12.69 -11.12 3.65
C LEU A 130 -11.40 -10.29 3.57
N PHE A 131 -10.91 -9.78 4.70
CA PHE A 131 -9.73 -8.93 4.76
C PHE A 131 -8.62 -9.53 5.64
N ASP A 132 -8.91 -9.76 6.92
CA ASP A 132 -7.94 -10.12 7.93
C ASP A 132 -7.26 -11.48 7.66
N ARG A 133 -8.05 -12.56 7.59
CA ARG A 133 -7.54 -13.90 7.30
C ARG A 133 -6.88 -14.04 5.92
N PRO A 134 -7.37 -13.40 4.83
CA PRO A 134 -6.65 -13.37 3.57
C PRO A 134 -5.30 -12.66 3.66
N LEU A 135 -5.21 -11.55 4.41
CA LEU A 135 -3.97 -10.84 4.66
C LEU A 135 -2.96 -11.73 5.41
N ASP A 136 -3.37 -12.35 6.52
CA ASP A 136 -2.51 -13.25 7.29
C ASP A 136 -1.97 -14.40 6.42
N ARG A 137 -2.82 -15.02 5.60
CA ARG A 137 -2.38 -16.06 4.64
C ARG A 137 -1.43 -15.55 3.58
N ALA A 138 -1.59 -14.28 3.16
CA ALA A 138 -0.69 -13.67 2.19
C ALA A 138 0.69 -13.36 2.80
N LEU A 139 0.76 -13.17 4.11
CA LEU A 139 2.02 -12.97 4.84
C LEU A 139 2.79 -14.27 5.05
N ASP A 140 2.11 -15.41 5.04
CA ASP A 140 2.77 -16.72 5.16
C ASP A 140 3.78 -16.92 4.03
N GLY A 141 5.04 -17.19 4.37
CA GLY A 141 6.15 -17.41 3.44
C GLY A 141 6.68 -16.15 2.73
N LEU A 142 6.19 -14.92 3.06
CA LEU A 142 6.76 -13.69 2.51
C LEU A 142 8.15 -13.34 3.07
N LEU A 143 8.53 -13.95 4.18
CA LEU A 143 9.81 -13.70 4.84
C LEU A 143 10.87 -14.75 4.48
N ASP A 144 10.56 -15.68 3.59
CA ASP A 144 11.52 -16.68 3.12
C ASP A 144 12.54 -16.02 2.18
N LEU A 145 13.81 -16.29 2.40
CA LEU A 145 14.91 -15.78 1.57
C LEU A 145 14.75 -16.22 0.11
N ILE A 146 15.01 -15.29 -0.80
CA ILE A 146 15.26 -15.60 -2.22
C ILE A 146 16.70 -15.18 -2.53
N ASP A 147 17.54 -16.14 -2.83
CA ASP A 147 18.89 -15.87 -3.32
C ASP A 147 18.81 -15.25 -4.72
N SER A 148 19.26 -14.01 -4.84
CA SER A 148 19.22 -13.25 -6.09
C SER A 148 20.44 -12.34 -6.23
N PRO A 149 21.15 -12.43 -7.35
CA PRO A 149 22.25 -11.52 -7.64
C PRO A 149 21.79 -10.12 -8.08
N ILE A 150 20.48 -9.88 -8.17
CA ILE A 150 19.88 -8.62 -8.66
C ILE A 150 18.89 -8.11 -7.65
N THR A 151 19.01 -6.82 -7.30
CA THR A 151 18.10 -6.11 -6.39
C THR A 151 17.71 -4.76 -7.01
N PRO A 152 16.65 -4.71 -7.83
CA PRO A 152 16.26 -3.52 -8.58
C PRO A 152 15.26 -2.64 -7.80
N LEU A 153 15.63 -2.16 -6.62
CA LEU A 153 14.75 -1.37 -5.76
C LEU A 153 14.27 -0.08 -6.43
N ALA A 154 15.20 0.67 -7.05
CA ALA A 154 14.86 1.95 -7.67
C ALA A 154 13.86 1.78 -8.83
N GLU A 155 14.14 0.82 -9.71
CA GLU A 155 13.30 0.49 -10.85
C GLU A 155 11.94 -0.05 -10.38
N SER A 156 11.95 -0.89 -9.36
CA SER A 156 10.74 -1.49 -8.82
C SER A 156 9.81 -0.47 -8.18
N LEU A 157 10.35 0.44 -7.39
CA LEU A 157 9.56 1.54 -6.82
C LEU A 157 8.96 2.43 -7.92
N ALA A 158 9.76 2.77 -8.95
CA ALA A 158 9.28 3.58 -10.06
C ALA A 158 8.19 2.88 -10.87
N GLU A 159 8.31 1.57 -11.11
CA GLU A 159 7.31 0.76 -11.78
C GLU A 159 6.00 0.70 -11.00
N LEU A 160 6.05 0.56 -9.65
CA LEU A 160 4.84 0.64 -8.81
C LEU A 160 4.04 1.91 -9.05
N GLY A 161 4.73 3.04 -9.20
CA GLY A 161 4.08 4.33 -9.46
C GLY A 161 3.39 4.45 -10.83
N THR A 162 3.66 3.53 -11.77
CA THR A 162 3.01 3.50 -13.09
C THR A 162 1.76 2.63 -13.14
N ARG A 163 1.46 1.90 -12.08
CA ARG A 163 0.29 1.03 -12.02
C ARG A 163 -1.00 1.84 -12.01
N GLU A 164 -1.99 1.38 -12.75
CA GLU A 164 -3.30 2.02 -12.83
C GLU A 164 -3.97 2.19 -11.45
N ASP A 165 -3.77 1.20 -10.56
CA ASP A 165 -4.31 1.23 -9.20
C ASP A 165 -3.46 2.03 -8.20
N PHE A 166 -2.30 2.59 -8.64
CA PHE A 166 -1.39 3.36 -7.80
C PHE A 166 -0.78 4.57 -8.53
N ASP A 167 -1.35 5.00 -9.61
CA ASP A 167 -0.89 6.15 -10.38
C ASP A 167 -1.21 7.49 -9.69
N ARG A 168 -0.92 8.58 -10.38
CA ARG A 168 -1.11 9.95 -9.83
C ARG A 168 -2.57 10.37 -9.64
N ALA A 169 -3.54 9.59 -10.14
CA ALA A 169 -4.96 9.82 -9.91
C ALA A 169 -5.39 9.35 -8.52
N VAL A 170 -4.63 8.45 -7.90
CA VAL A 170 -4.86 7.98 -6.53
C VAL A 170 -4.63 9.12 -5.53
N PRO A 171 -5.63 9.49 -4.70
CA PRO A 171 -5.60 10.70 -3.88
C PRO A 171 -4.52 10.69 -2.79
N ARG A 172 -4.22 9.53 -2.22
CA ARG A 172 -3.12 9.33 -1.27
C ARG A 172 -2.41 8.03 -1.60
N ARG A 173 -1.11 8.12 -1.84
CA ARG A 173 -0.25 6.99 -2.19
C ARG A 173 0.82 6.81 -1.12
N ARG A 174 0.78 5.69 -0.44
CA ARG A 174 1.76 5.34 0.59
C ARG A 174 2.44 4.02 0.25
N ILE A 175 3.75 3.97 0.38
CA ILE A 175 4.54 2.75 0.29
C ILE A 175 5.25 2.54 1.63
N ILE A 176 5.14 1.35 2.18
CA ILE A 176 5.94 0.86 3.31
C ILE A 176 6.92 -0.14 2.70
N LEU A 177 8.17 0.25 2.61
CA LEU A 177 9.25 -0.58 2.04
C LEU A 177 10.06 -1.21 3.16
N ILE A 178 10.19 -2.52 3.13
CA ILE A 178 11.01 -3.31 4.06
C ILE A 178 12.21 -3.83 3.28
N SER A 179 13.41 -3.29 3.51
CA SER A 179 14.61 -3.58 2.74
C SER A 179 15.88 -3.14 3.47
N ASP A 180 17.02 -3.73 3.11
CA ASP A 180 18.37 -3.26 3.46
C ASP A 180 18.88 -2.13 2.54
N MET A 181 18.08 -1.76 1.53
CA MET A 181 18.36 -0.68 0.57
C MET A 181 19.60 -0.90 -0.29
N LEU A 182 20.05 -2.14 -0.46
CA LEU A 182 21.24 -2.50 -1.23
C LEU A 182 20.91 -2.72 -2.71
N GLN A 183 20.87 -1.64 -3.48
CA GLN A 183 20.62 -1.67 -4.93
C GLN A 183 21.72 -2.43 -5.68
N ASN A 184 21.31 -3.35 -6.58
CA ASN A 184 22.25 -4.08 -7.43
C ASN A 184 21.65 -4.37 -8.81
N THR A 185 21.83 -3.40 -9.74
CA THR A 185 21.37 -3.52 -11.13
C THR A 185 22.35 -2.83 -12.08
N GLN A 186 21.98 -2.80 -13.36
CA GLN A 186 22.70 -2.02 -14.38
C GLN A 186 22.51 -0.51 -14.20
N LEU A 187 21.46 -0.06 -13.51
CA LEU A 187 21.26 1.36 -13.22
C LEU A 187 22.38 1.87 -12.31
N TYR A 188 22.60 1.20 -11.21
CA TYR A 188 23.80 1.29 -10.38
C TYR A 188 23.87 0.11 -9.40
N SER A 189 25.05 -0.08 -8.81
CA SER A 189 25.27 -1.11 -7.79
C SER A 189 26.10 -0.54 -6.65
N VAL A 190 25.74 -0.88 -5.43
CA VAL A 190 26.52 -0.56 -4.22
C VAL A 190 27.61 -1.59 -3.95
N TYR A 191 27.66 -2.69 -4.71
CA TYR A 191 28.59 -3.81 -4.55
C TYR A 191 29.89 -3.66 -5.35
N GLY A 192 30.78 -4.61 -5.19
CA GLY A 192 32.02 -4.68 -5.93
C GLY A 192 32.96 -3.51 -5.67
N TYR A 193 33.42 -2.84 -6.70
CA TYR A 193 34.34 -1.70 -6.58
C TYR A 193 33.68 -0.47 -5.92
N ALA A 194 32.37 -0.31 -6.05
CA ALA A 194 31.65 0.78 -5.41
C ALA A 194 31.70 0.67 -3.87
N ARG A 195 31.65 -0.54 -3.33
CA ARG A 195 31.71 -0.80 -1.90
C ARG A 195 32.99 -0.29 -1.23
N VAL A 196 34.12 -0.24 -1.96
CA VAL A 196 35.41 0.22 -1.43
C VAL A 196 35.43 1.74 -1.20
N ASP A 197 34.74 2.48 -2.07
CA ASP A 197 34.67 3.93 -2.02
C ASP A 197 33.28 4.40 -2.51
N LEU A 198 32.26 4.22 -1.67
CA LEU A 198 30.89 4.56 -2.04
C LEU A 198 30.73 6.04 -2.36
N ALA A 199 31.32 6.92 -1.56
CA ALA A 199 31.17 8.36 -1.74
C ALA A 199 31.76 8.87 -3.08
N GLY A 200 32.81 8.23 -3.57
CA GLY A 200 33.46 8.60 -4.84
C GLY A 200 32.95 7.84 -6.07
N ARG A 201 32.18 6.75 -5.88
CA ARG A 201 31.82 5.83 -6.97
C ARG A 201 30.33 5.67 -7.22
N LEU A 202 29.49 6.06 -6.28
CA LEU A 202 28.06 6.10 -6.56
C LEU A 202 27.76 7.17 -7.62
N PRO A 203 26.90 6.89 -8.59
CA PRO A 203 26.51 7.88 -9.59
C PRO A 203 25.75 9.04 -8.93
N ASP A 204 25.77 10.20 -9.59
CA ASP A 204 25.03 11.38 -9.13
C ASP A 204 23.53 11.02 -8.97
N PRO A 205 22.93 11.24 -7.79
CA PRO A 205 21.50 10.99 -7.54
C PRO A 205 20.55 11.66 -8.54
N ALA A 206 20.91 12.85 -9.04
CA ALA A 206 20.12 13.54 -10.05
C ALA A 206 20.13 12.83 -11.42
N ILE A 207 21.23 12.13 -11.75
CA ILE A 207 21.30 11.31 -12.97
C ILE A 207 20.40 10.10 -12.84
N ILE A 208 20.45 9.40 -11.69
CA ILE A 208 19.59 8.25 -11.41
C ILE A 208 18.12 8.64 -11.47
N ALA A 209 17.74 9.71 -10.79
CA ALA A 209 16.36 10.20 -10.78
C ALA A 209 15.87 10.52 -12.21
N ARG A 210 16.71 11.18 -13.01
CA ARG A 210 16.39 11.48 -14.42
C ARG A 210 16.24 10.23 -15.27
N GLU A 211 17.08 9.22 -15.08
CA GLU A 211 16.96 7.94 -15.80
C GLU A 211 15.67 7.22 -15.47
N LEU A 212 15.26 7.21 -14.19
CA LEU A 212 13.97 6.68 -13.73
C LEU A 212 12.81 7.48 -14.32
N GLU A 213 12.86 8.81 -14.29
CA GLU A 213 11.83 9.66 -14.90
C GLU A 213 11.72 9.48 -16.42
N ASN A 214 12.83 9.24 -17.12
CA ASN A 214 12.82 8.96 -18.55
C ASN A 214 12.09 7.64 -18.89
N ARG A 215 12.20 6.62 -18.02
CA ARG A 215 11.57 5.30 -18.23
C ARG A 215 10.13 5.25 -17.74
N TYR A 216 9.86 5.82 -16.58
CA TYR A 216 8.60 5.65 -15.84
C TYR A 216 7.81 6.94 -15.69
N GLY A 217 8.32 8.05 -16.25
CA GLY A 217 7.73 9.37 -16.01
C GLY A 217 7.90 9.79 -14.54
N ARG A 218 7.14 10.80 -14.13
CA ARG A 218 7.12 11.27 -12.74
C ARG A 218 6.20 10.41 -11.85
N ALA A 219 6.33 9.10 -11.96
CA ALA A 219 5.44 8.13 -11.34
C ALA A 219 5.43 8.21 -9.81
N LEU A 220 6.58 8.49 -9.19
CA LEU A 220 6.74 8.55 -7.73
C LEU A 220 6.46 9.93 -7.11
N ALA A 221 6.25 10.97 -7.90
CA ALA A 221 6.05 12.31 -7.37
C ALA A 221 4.86 12.37 -6.40
N GLY A 222 5.10 12.82 -5.16
CA GLY A 222 4.10 12.94 -4.11
C GLY A 222 3.77 11.64 -3.34
N VAL A 223 4.46 10.53 -3.61
CA VAL A 223 4.34 9.29 -2.84
C VAL A 223 4.91 9.50 -1.43
N GLU A 224 4.21 8.99 -0.42
CA GLU A 224 4.70 8.85 0.95
C GLU A 224 5.41 7.51 1.07
N LEU A 225 6.74 7.54 1.27
CA LEU A 225 7.57 6.35 1.36
C LEU A 225 8.10 6.19 2.78
N GLU A 226 7.63 5.17 3.48
CA GLU A 226 8.16 4.77 4.77
C GLU A 226 9.12 3.59 4.59
N ILE A 227 10.39 3.79 4.90
CA ILE A 227 11.43 2.78 4.76
C ILE A 227 11.72 2.17 6.13
N LEU A 228 11.47 0.87 6.22
CA LEU A 228 11.87 0.06 7.35
C LEU A 228 13.22 -0.56 7.00
N PHE A 229 14.26 0.12 7.45
CA PHE A 229 15.63 -0.23 7.10
C PHE A 229 16.09 -1.43 7.94
N VAL A 230 16.33 -2.56 7.26
CA VAL A 230 16.77 -3.81 7.90
C VAL A 230 18.28 -3.91 7.79
N ALA A 231 18.98 -3.51 8.85
CA ALA A 231 20.40 -3.76 8.95
C ALA A 231 20.69 -5.24 9.27
N GLN A 232 21.67 -5.82 8.62
CA GLN A 232 22.14 -7.18 8.90
C GLN A 232 23.58 -7.12 9.43
N ASP A 233 23.85 -7.75 10.57
CA ASP A 233 25.20 -7.77 11.16
C ASP A 233 26.21 -8.57 10.35
N HIS A 234 25.73 -9.49 9.52
CA HIS A 234 26.57 -10.44 8.79
C HIS A 234 26.90 -10.05 7.35
N ASP A 235 26.33 -8.95 6.85
CA ASP A 235 26.53 -8.52 5.47
C ASP A 235 27.88 -7.79 5.23
N GLY A 236 28.59 -7.51 6.32
CA GLY A 236 29.90 -6.84 6.30
C GLY A 236 29.83 -5.36 5.92
N TRP A 237 28.67 -4.72 5.98
CA TRP A 237 28.51 -3.27 5.77
C TRP A 237 28.78 -2.51 7.06
N THR A 238 29.63 -1.49 7.00
CA THR A 238 29.91 -0.62 8.13
C THR A 238 28.79 0.42 8.33
N PRO A 239 28.61 0.96 9.55
CA PRO A 239 27.65 2.04 9.80
C PRO A 239 27.90 3.27 8.90
N GLN A 240 29.16 3.59 8.59
CA GLN A 240 29.52 4.68 7.70
C GLN A 240 29.07 4.43 6.26
N GLN A 241 29.26 3.21 5.75
CA GLN A 241 28.78 2.82 4.42
C GLN A 241 27.24 2.87 4.35
N ARG A 242 26.55 2.39 5.36
CA ARG A 242 25.08 2.48 5.44
C ARG A 242 24.60 3.94 5.44
N ALA A 243 25.28 4.81 6.17
CA ALA A 243 24.97 6.24 6.17
C ALA A 243 25.14 6.89 4.79
N VAL A 244 26.18 6.50 4.03
CA VAL A 244 26.38 6.98 2.65
C VAL A 244 25.29 6.47 1.72
N ILE A 245 24.91 5.19 1.82
CA ILE A 245 23.81 4.60 1.02
C ILE A 245 22.51 5.32 1.33
N ARG A 246 22.19 5.52 2.60
CA ARG A 246 21.00 6.24 3.02
C ARG A 246 20.95 7.66 2.46
N ALA A 247 22.03 8.43 2.63
CA ALA A 247 22.12 9.80 2.09
C ALA A 247 21.94 9.82 0.56
N HIS A 248 22.50 8.83 -0.14
CA HIS A 248 22.34 8.69 -1.59
C HIS A 248 20.86 8.46 -1.99
N TRP A 249 20.16 7.58 -1.28
CA TRP A 249 18.73 7.34 -1.51
C TRP A 249 17.87 8.56 -1.18
N GLU A 250 18.12 9.24 -0.06
CA GLU A 250 17.42 10.46 0.33
C GLU A 250 17.51 11.53 -0.77
N GLU A 251 18.68 11.68 -1.40
CA GLU A 251 18.87 12.58 -2.53
C GLU A 251 18.13 12.12 -3.80
N ILE A 252 18.12 10.82 -4.13
CA ILE A 252 17.34 10.29 -5.25
C ILE A 252 15.84 10.56 -5.01
N PHE A 253 15.32 10.27 -3.83
CA PHE A 253 13.92 10.49 -3.47
C PHE A 253 13.54 11.98 -3.53
N ARG A 254 14.41 12.84 -3.05
CA ARG A 254 14.23 14.29 -3.15
C ARG A 254 14.07 14.75 -4.61
N HIS A 255 14.91 14.25 -5.52
CA HIS A 255 14.81 14.55 -6.95
C HIS A 255 13.54 14.01 -7.60
N LEU A 256 13.07 12.84 -7.19
CA LEU A 256 11.83 12.22 -7.66
C LEU A 256 10.56 12.83 -7.04
N GLY A 257 10.70 13.72 -6.06
CA GLY A 257 9.57 14.33 -5.35
C GLY A 257 8.83 13.37 -4.41
N VAL A 258 9.52 12.35 -3.90
CA VAL A 258 9.04 11.42 -2.88
C VAL A 258 9.18 12.07 -1.51
N ARG A 259 8.24 11.80 -0.62
CA ARG A 259 8.30 12.16 0.81
C ARG A 259 8.72 10.93 1.60
N ASP A 260 10.02 10.78 1.82
CA ASP A 260 10.56 9.62 2.52
C ASP A 260 10.67 9.82 4.03
N SER A 261 10.57 8.71 4.75
CA SER A 261 10.84 8.60 6.18
C SER A 261 11.50 7.27 6.49
N TRP A 262 12.44 7.26 7.43
CA TRP A 262 13.25 6.11 7.75
C TRP A 262 13.03 5.66 9.18
N ARG A 263 12.81 4.36 9.35
CA ARG A 263 12.83 3.70 10.65
C ARG A 263 13.88 2.60 10.62
N GLU A 264 14.77 2.62 11.57
CA GLU A 264 15.73 1.53 11.75
C GLU A 264 15.06 0.39 12.53
N PHE A 265 15.28 -0.82 12.07
CA PHE A 265 14.97 -2.00 12.85
C PHE A 265 16.10 -2.18 13.87
N PRO A 266 15.82 -2.14 15.15
CA PRO A 266 16.81 -2.57 16.13
C PRO A 266 17.12 -4.06 15.91
N GLU A 267 18.36 -4.41 16.14
CA GLU A 267 18.90 -5.77 16.11
C GLU A 267 18.08 -6.76 16.96
#